data_b0de25816cbcb34dbb3f6b3672113af0
#
_entry.id   b0de25816cbcb34dbb3f6b3672113af0
#
_cell.length_a   1.000
_cell.length_b   1.000
_cell.length_c   1.000
_cell.angle_alpha   90.00
_cell.angle_beta   90.00
_cell.angle_gamma   90.00
#
_symmetry.space_group_name_H-M   'P 1'
#
loop_
_entity.id
_entity.type
_entity.pdbx_description
1 polymer ?
#
loop_
_entity_poly.entity_id
_entity_poly.type
_entity_poly.pdbx_seq_one_letter_code
_entity_poly.pdbx_strand_id
1 'polypeptide(L)'
;MVSPDWRFVTSRPAHFIAFGFGAGLSPFAPGTVGTLIGYPLFVLLHALFPTIAGLVVLGILFALGCHWCEVTGRAIGVADYRGIVWDEIVAMAAILFFVPTTVVAWIAACFAFRLFDIWKPWPICIVDARLKNGLGVMLDDALAAIPAIIVVRVGAEIVPK
;
A
#
# COMPACT_ATOMS: atom_id res chain seq x y z
N MET A 1 16.29 10.39 16.20
CA MET A 1 15.10 9.78 15.59
C MET A 1 13.89 10.10 16.43
N VAL A 2 12.83 10.64 15.83
CA VAL A 2 11.56 10.87 16.53
C VAL A 2 10.87 9.50 16.63
N SER A 3 10.37 9.14 17.81
CA SER A 3 9.48 7.99 17.96
C SER A 3 8.05 8.47 17.72
N PRO A 4 7.43 8.14 16.58
CA PRO A 4 6.10 8.62 16.26
C PRO A 4 5.08 8.11 17.27
N ASP A 5 4.31 9.03 17.82
CA ASP A 5 3.16 8.80 18.68
C ASP A 5 1.89 9.41 18.04
N TRP A 6 0.77 9.30 18.72
CA TRP A 6 -0.49 9.88 18.25
C TRP A 6 -0.40 11.41 18.06
N ARG A 7 0.39 12.12 18.87
CA ARG A 7 0.59 13.57 18.75
C ARG A 7 1.37 13.91 17.49
N PHE A 8 2.40 13.12 17.17
CA PHE A 8 3.15 13.28 15.92
C PHE A 8 2.24 13.04 14.71
N VAL A 9 1.48 11.95 14.71
CA VAL A 9 0.61 11.57 13.60
C VAL A 9 -0.47 12.64 13.34
N THR A 10 -1.04 13.22 14.38
CA THR A 10 -2.08 14.25 14.25
C THR A 10 -1.54 15.68 14.08
N SER A 11 -0.21 15.87 14.15
CA SER A 11 0.41 17.20 14.04
C SER A 11 0.30 17.83 12.64
N ARG A 12 0.20 17.00 11.59
CA ARG A 12 0.05 17.44 10.20
C ARG A 12 -0.83 16.47 9.40
N PRO A 13 -1.65 16.94 8.45
CA PRO A 13 -2.46 16.09 7.59
C PRO A 13 -1.62 15.06 6.82
N ALA A 14 -0.41 15.43 6.36
CA ALA A 14 0.49 14.54 5.66
C ALA A 14 0.91 13.33 6.53
N HIS A 15 1.21 13.55 7.81
CA HIS A 15 1.55 12.46 8.74
C HIS A 15 0.35 11.57 9.01
N PHE A 16 -0.83 12.16 9.20
CA PHE A 16 -2.06 11.43 9.47
C PHE A 16 -2.43 10.48 8.32
N ILE A 17 -2.29 10.96 7.07
CA ILE A 17 -2.56 10.15 5.88
C ILE A 17 -1.46 9.11 5.68
N ALA A 18 -0.18 9.50 5.75
CA ALA A 18 0.95 8.58 5.58
C ALA A 18 0.91 7.41 6.59
N PHE A 19 0.44 7.66 7.82
CA PHE A 19 0.22 6.64 8.84
C PHE A 19 -1.13 5.90 8.71
N GLY A 20 -1.81 6.01 7.56
CA GLY A 20 -3.08 5.31 7.35
C GLY A 20 -4.11 5.63 8.42
N PHE A 21 -4.32 6.92 8.72
CA PHE A 21 -5.25 7.41 9.75
C PHE A 21 -4.93 6.90 11.18
N GLY A 22 -3.67 6.58 11.44
CA GLY A 22 -3.18 6.06 12.72
C GLY A 22 -2.93 4.55 12.75
N ALA A 23 -3.28 3.80 11.70
CA ALA A 23 -3.03 2.36 11.58
C ALA A 23 -1.53 2.01 11.70
N GLY A 24 -0.68 2.88 11.17
CA GLY A 24 0.78 2.75 11.26
C GLY A 24 1.37 2.83 12.67
N LEU A 25 0.57 3.23 13.67
CA LEU A 25 0.96 3.15 15.09
C LEU A 25 0.74 1.75 15.68
N SER A 26 0.23 0.80 14.91
CA SER A 26 0.06 -0.58 15.38
C SER A 26 1.39 -1.15 15.85
N PRO A 27 1.46 -1.72 17.07
CA PRO A 27 2.67 -2.36 17.58
C PRO A 27 3.02 -3.65 16.82
N PHE A 28 2.02 -4.29 16.21
CA PHE A 28 2.16 -5.52 15.46
C PHE A 28 1.83 -5.30 13.99
N ALA A 29 2.78 -5.63 13.10
CA ALA A 29 2.63 -5.66 11.65
C ALA A 29 1.85 -4.44 11.07
N PRO A 30 2.30 -3.18 11.27
CA PRO A 30 1.55 -1.99 10.83
C PRO A 30 1.26 -2.02 9.32
N GLY A 31 2.17 -2.49 8.49
CA GLY A 31 1.96 -2.66 7.06
C GLY A 31 0.82 -3.63 6.72
N THR A 32 0.66 -4.75 7.49
CA THR A 32 -0.49 -5.64 7.30
C THR A 32 -1.80 -4.94 7.66
N VAL A 33 -1.80 -4.11 8.70
CA VAL A 33 -2.96 -3.28 9.05
C VAL A 33 -3.25 -2.27 7.92
N GLY A 34 -2.21 -1.63 7.35
CA GLY A 34 -2.32 -0.79 6.16
C GLY A 34 -2.95 -1.54 4.98
N THR A 35 -2.42 -2.72 4.66
CA THR A 35 -2.96 -3.59 3.61
C THR A 35 -4.47 -3.84 3.80
N LEU A 36 -4.91 -4.11 5.04
CA LEU A 36 -6.34 -4.33 5.32
C LEU A 36 -7.20 -3.08 5.11
N ILE A 37 -6.65 -1.87 5.30
CA ILE A 37 -7.36 -0.61 4.99
C ILE A 37 -7.51 -0.40 3.47
N GLY A 38 -6.68 -1.02 2.65
CA GLY A 38 -6.82 -1.00 1.19
C GLY A 38 -8.16 -1.57 0.70
N TYR A 39 -8.77 -2.52 1.43
CA TYR A 39 -10.09 -3.08 1.08
C TYR A 39 -11.23 -2.05 1.12
N PRO A 40 -11.48 -1.35 2.24
CA PRO A 40 -12.48 -0.30 2.26
C PRO A 40 -12.19 0.82 1.28
N LEU A 41 -10.93 1.16 1.01
CA LEU A 41 -10.59 2.13 -0.04
C LEU A 41 -11.04 1.63 -1.42
N PHE A 42 -10.73 0.38 -1.77
CA PHE A 42 -11.20 -0.22 -3.03
C PHE A 42 -12.73 -0.21 -3.11
N VAL A 43 -13.42 -0.68 -2.06
CA VAL A 43 -14.90 -0.73 -2.04
C VAL A 43 -15.49 0.66 -2.25
N LEU A 44 -14.93 1.68 -1.60
CA LEU A 44 -15.36 3.07 -1.75
C LEU A 44 -15.16 3.57 -3.18
N LEU A 45 -13.98 3.36 -3.76
CA LEU A 45 -13.68 3.79 -5.12
C LEU A 45 -14.55 3.06 -6.15
N HIS A 46 -14.74 1.75 -5.98
CA HIS A 46 -15.55 0.94 -6.88
C HIS A 46 -17.04 1.28 -6.81
N ALA A 47 -17.54 1.71 -5.63
CA ALA A 47 -18.92 2.12 -5.45
C ALA A 47 -19.21 3.52 -6.03
N LEU A 48 -18.23 4.44 -5.96
CA LEU A 48 -18.41 5.84 -6.36
C LEU A 48 -18.04 6.13 -7.82
N PHE A 49 -17.18 5.32 -8.42
CA PHE A 49 -16.60 5.59 -9.72
C PHE A 49 -16.64 4.36 -10.65
N PRO A 50 -16.85 4.55 -11.98
CA PRO A 50 -16.53 3.52 -12.96
C PRO A 50 -15.06 3.11 -12.84
N THR A 51 -14.74 1.87 -13.19
CA THR A 51 -13.40 1.27 -12.99
C THR A 51 -12.25 2.18 -13.46
N ILE A 52 -12.35 2.76 -14.66
CA ILE A 52 -11.29 3.64 -15.19
C ILE A 52 -11.14 4.89 -14.32
N ALA A 53 -12.23 5.53 -13.92
CA ALA A 53 -12.18 6.71 -13.07
C ALA A 53 -11.64 6.37 -11.67
N GLY A 54 -12.00 5.22 -11.10
CA GLY A 54 -11.45 4.72 -9.85
C GLY A 54 -9.94 4.52 -9.92
N LEU A 55 -9.41 3.96 -11.01
CA LEU A 55 -7.99 3.81 -11.24
C LEU A 55 -7.27 5.15 -11.41
N VAL A 56 -7.90 6.14 -12.06
CA VAL A 56 -7.36 7.51 -12.16
C VAL A 56 -7.26 8.15 -10.77
N VAL A 57 -8.31 8.04 -9.96
CA VAL A 57 -8.28 8.54 -8.58
C VAL A 57 -7.18 7.86 -7.79
N LEU A 58 -7.02 6.54 -7.94
CA LEU A 58 -5.95 5.80 -7.27
C LEU A 58 -4.55 6.27 -7.71
N GLY A 59 -4.37 6.59 -9.00
CA GLY A 59 -3.14 7.20 -9.51
C GLY A 59 -2.86 8.57 -8.90
N ILE A 60 -3.90 9.38 -8.67
CA ILE A 60 -3.77 10.66 -7.95
C ILE A 60 -3.38 10.43 -6.48
N LEU A 61 -4.02 9.46 -5.82
CA LEU A 61 -3.68 9.09 -4.43
C LEU A 61 -2.26 8.55 -4.30
N PHE A 62 -1.76 7.83 -5.30
CA PHE A 62 -0.35 7.42 -5.40
C PHE A 62 0.57 8.63 -5.50
N ALA A 63 0.30 9.57 -6.41
CA ALA A 63 1.13 10.75 -6.60
C ALA A 63 1.17 11.66 -5.35
N LEU A 64 0.01 11.86 -4.70
CA LEU A 64 -0.07 12.57 -3.43
C LEU A 64 0.62 11.79 -2.31
N GLY A 65 0.52 10.46 -2.32
CA GLY A 65 1.20 9.56 -1.41
C GLY A 65 2.72 9.74 -1.43
N CYS A 66 3.32 9.90 -2.61
CA CYS A 66 4.75 10.21 -2.72
C CYS A 66 5.13 11.47 -1.92
N HIS A 67 4.29 12.51 -1.96
CA HIS A 67 4.53 13.73 -1.19
C HIS A 67 4.32 13.51 0.31
N TRP A 68 3.25 12.83 0.74
CA TRP A 68 2.96 12.60 2.15
C TRP A 68 3.99 11.69 2.82
N CYS A 69 4.40 10.62 2.15
CA CYS A 69 5.46 9.72 2.64
C CYS A 69 6.79 10.45 2.75
N GLU A 70 7.14 11.29 1.75
CA GLU A 70 8.36 12.10 1.77
C GLU A 70 8.39 13.09 2.95
N VAL A 71 7.31 13.87 3.14
CA VAL A 71 7.21 14.85 4.25
C VAL A 71 7.31 14.14 5.60
N THR A 72 6.67 12.98 5.71
CA THR A 72 6.62 12.21 6.96
C THR A 72 7.97 11.54 7.24
N GLY A 73 8.57 10.90 6.25
CA GLY A 73 9.88 10.26 6.37
C GLY A 73 10.98 11.25 6.76
N ARG A 74 10.98 12.45 6.15
CA ARG A 74 11.91 13.53 6.53
C ARG A 74 11.72 14.00 7.96
N ALA A 75 10.46 14.12 8.42
CA ALA A 75 10.17 14.55 9.79
C ALA A 75 10.60 13.52 10.84
N ILE A 76 10.56 12.22 10.50
CA ILE A 76 11.03 11.13 11.37
C ILE A 76 12.55 10.96 11.28
N GLY A 77 13.16 11.31 10.13
CA GLY A 77 14.57 11.07 9.82
C GLY A 77 14.83 9.69 9.20
N VAL A 78 13.79 8.99 8.75
CA VAL A 78 13.86 7.69 8.06
C VAL A 78 12.85 7.72 6.92
N ALA A 79 13.32 7.55 5.68
CA ALA A 79 12.47 7.66 4.50
C ALA A 79 11.38 6.59 4.46
N ASP A 80 11.77 5.34 4.71
CA ASP A 80 10.89 4.19 4.79
C ASP A 80 10.76 3.76 6.27
N TYR A 81 9.90 4.49 6.99
CA TYR A 81 9.60 4.14 8.37
C TYR A 81 8.41 3.18 8.41
N ARG A 82 8.57 2.07 9.12
CA ARG A 82 7.57 0.97 9.21
C ARG A 82 6.13 1.38 9.54
N GLY A 83 5.91 2.57 10.03
CA GLY A 83 4.58 3.12 10.36
C GLY A 83 4.00 3.99 9.23
N ILE A 84 4.75 4.24 8.17
CA ILE A 84 4.22 4.75 6.92
C ILE A 84 3.58 3.55 6.24
N VAL A 85 2.28 3.59 6.00
CA VAL A 85 1.46 2.46 5.51
C VAL A 85 0.50 2.89 4.38
N TRP A 86 0.64 4.12 3.90
CA TRP A 86 -0.18 4.64 2.81
C TRP A 86 0.10 3.93 1.47
N ASP A 87 1.34 3.54 1.25
CA ASP A 87 1.82 2.73 0.15
C ASP A 87 1.10 1.38 0.06
N GLU A 88 1.04 0.65 1.18
CA GLU A 88 0.31 -0.63 1.24
C GLU A 88 -1.21 -0.46 1.04
N ILE A 89 -1.78 0.65 1.54
CA ILE A 89 -3.21 0.96 1.35
C ILE A 89 -3.51 1.14 -0.13
N VAL A 90 -2.73 1.96 -0.82
CA VAL A 90 -2.93 2.27 -2.25
C VAL A 90 -2.62 1.05 -3.11
N ALA A 91 -1.53 0.34 -2.83
CA ALA A 91 -1.14 -0.85 -3.57
C ALA A 91 -2.20 -1.97 -3.45
N MET A 92 -2.70 -2.23 -2.24
CA MET A 92 -3.74 -3.23 -2.03
C MET A 92 -5.05 -2.84 -2.73
N ALA A 93 -5.47 -1.58 -2.64
CA ALA A 93 -6.64 -1.11 -3.37
C ALA A 93 -6.45 -1.29 -4.89
N ALA A 94 -5.25 -1.03 -5.43
CA ALA A 94 -4.93 -1.27 -6.84
C ALA A 94 -5.06 -2.75 -7.21
N ILE A 95 -4.51 -3.66 -6.41
CA ILE A 95 -4.59 -5.10 -6.64
C ILE A 95 -6.05 -5.54 -6.80
N LEU A 96 -6.94 -5.06 -5.93
CA LEU A 96 -8.35 -5.45 -5.91
C LEU A 96 -9.13 -5.04 -7.19
N PHE A 97 -8.68 -4.02 -7.92
CA PHE A 97 -9.24 -3.69 -9.24
C PHE A 97 -8.92 -4.75 -10.32
N PHE A 98 -7.87 -5.55 -10.12
CA PHE A 98 -7.39 -6.50 -11.13
C PHE A 98 -7.61 -7.97 -10.79
N VAL A 99 -8.03 -8.31 -9.57
CA VAL A 99 -8.29 -9.69 -9.15
C VAL A 99 -9.79 -9.99 -9.09
N PRO A 100 -10.20 -11.28 -9.15
CA PRO A 100 -11.61 -11.64 -9.02
C PRO A 100 -12.24 -11.17 -7.70
N THR A 101 -13.51 -10.75 -7.75
CA THR A 101 -14.26 -10.26 -6.58
C THR A 101 -14.79 -11.40 -5.70
N THR A 102 -13.93 -12.33 -5.33
CA THR A 102 -14.26 -13.45 -4.44
C THR A 102 -13.46 -13.35 -3.14
N VAL A 103 -14.03 -13.83 -2.04
CA VAL A 103 -13.37 -13.81 -0.73
C VAL A 103 -12.02 -14.54 -0.78
N VAL A 104 -11.97 -15.68 -1.48
CA VAL A 104 -10.74 -16.46 -1.62
C VAL A 104 -9.66 -15.68 -2.38
N ALA A 105 -10.01 -15.03 -3.51
CA ALA A 105 -9.07 -14.21 -4.27
C ALA A 105 -8.59 -13.00 -3.47
N TRP A 106 -9.45 -12.38 -2.66
CA TRP A 106 -9.07 -11.26 -1.81
C TRP A 106 -8.12 -11.66 -0.70
N ILE A 107 -8.37 -12.79 -0.03
CA ILE A 107 -7.45 -13.33 0.97
C ILE A 107 -6.11 -13.69 0.32
N ALA A 108 -6.14 -14.38 -0.83
CA ALA A 108 -4.93 -14.71 -1.58
C ALA A 108 -4.15 -13.47 -1.99
N ALA A 109 -4.83 -12.39 -2.41
CA ALA A 109 -4.23 -11.12 -2.77
C ALA A 109 -3.48 -10.48 -1.58
N CYS A 110 -4.07 -10.48 -0.38
CA CYS A 110 -3.40 -9.99 0.81
C CYS A 110 -2.10 -10.76 1.09
N PHE A 111 -2.15 -12.10 1.10
CA PHE A 111 -0.98 -12.92 1.37
C PHE A 111 0.08 -12.78 0.28
N ALA A 112 -0.30 -12.81 -0.99
CA ALA A 112 0.62 -12.64 -2.11
C ALA A 112 1.31 -11.28 -2.08
N PHE A 113 0.54 -10.20 -1.88
CA PHE A 113 1.09 -8.85 -1.78
C PHE A 113 2.10 -8.76 -0.63
N ARG A 114 1.73 -9.17 0.59
CA ARG A 114 2.63 -9.13 1.74
C ARG A 114 3.88 -9.99 1.55
N LEU A 115 3.76 -11.12 0.86
CA LEU A 115 4.91 -11.96 0.53
C LEU A 115 5.91 -11.19 -0.35
N PHE A 116 5.46 -10.58 -1.45
CA PHE A 116 6.34 -9.88 -2.38
C PHE A 116 6.89 -8.56 -1.82
N ASP A 117 6.11 -7.86 -1.03
CA ASP A 117 6.51 -6.64 -0.33
C ASP A 117 7.61 -6.92 0.73
N ILE A 118 7.48 -7.99 1.51
CA ILE A 118 8.50 -8.35 2.52
C ILE A 118 9.73 -8.98 1.88
N TRP A 119 9.55 -9.86 0.90
CA TRP A 119 10.65 -10.57 0.25
C TRP A 119 11.43 -9.68 -0.73
N LYS A 120 10.76 -8.69 -1.32
CA LYS A 120 11.31 -7.73 -2.29
C LYS A 120 12.20 -8.40 -3.36
N PRO A 121 11.66 -9.35 -4.15
CA PRO A 121 12.45 -10.01 -5.20
C PRO A 121 12.93 -8.97 -6.23
N TRP A 122 13.94 -9.35 -7.00
CA TRP A 122 14.35 -8.51 -8.13
C TRP A 122 13.16 -8.26 -9.09
N PRO A 123 12.89 -7.03 -9.56
CA PRO A 123 13.67 -5.78 -9.42
C PRO A 123 13.29 -4.89 -8.21
N ILE A 124 12.33 -5.27 -7.37
CA ILE A 124 11.79 -4.46 -6.26
C ILE A 124 12.91 -4.04 -5.30
N CYS A 125 13.80 -4.97 -4.94
CA CYS A 125 14.92 -4.71 -4.05
C CYS A 125 15.87 -3.60 -4.57
N ILE A 126 15.97 -3.39 -5.89
CA ILE A 126 16.78 -2.31 -6.46
C ILE A 126 16.14 -0.96 -6.22
N VAL A 127 14.82 -0.86 -6.39
CA VAL A 127 14.07 0.37 -6.17
C VAL A 127 14.14 0.74 -4.69
N ASP A 128 13.85 -0.20 -3.81
CA ASP A 128 13.95 -0.01 -2.36
C ASP A 128 15.37 0.43 -1.94
N ALA A 129 16.43 -0.17 -2.49
CA ALA A 129 17.79 0.19 -2.15
C ALA A 129 18.22 1.58 -2.65
N ARG A 130 17.75 2.00 -3.84
CA ARG A 130 18.21 3.21 -4.52
C ARG A 130 17.36 4.44 -4.27
N LEU A 131 16.06 4.29 -4.09
CA LEU A 131 15.12 5.40 -3.94
C LEU A 131 14.71 5.55 -2.48
N LYS A 132 15.53 6.21 -1.68
CA LYS A 132 15.24 6.50 -0.27
C LYS A 132 14.48 7.83 -0.12
N ASN A 133 13.31 7.91 -0.74
CA ASN A 133 12.40 9.05 -0.73
C ASN A 133 10.94 8.58 -0.84
N GLY A 134 9.98 9.51 -0.77
CA GLY A 134 8.56 9.17 -0.81
C GLY A 134 8.11 8.48 -2.10
N LEU A 135 8.77 8.74 -3.23
CA LEU A 135 8.51 8.00 -4.47
C LEU A 135 8.98 6.54 -4.36
N GLY A 136 10.15 6.30 -3.75
CA GLY A 136 10.67 4.95 -3.54
C GLY A 136 9.74 4.11 -2.68
N VAL A 137 9.26 4.68 -1.56
CA VAL A 137 8.30 4.04 -0.64
C VAL A 137 7.01 3.63 -1.38
N MET A 138 6.44 4.51 -2.20
CA MET A 138 5.23 4.20 -2.97
C MET A 138 5.47 3.22 -4.13
N LEU A 139 6.66 3.26 -4.73
CA LEU A 139 6.96 2.51 -5.95
C LEU A 139 7.32 1.05 -5.67
N ASP A 140 7.99 0.73 -4.56
CA ASP A 140 8.32 -0.64 -4.23
C ASP A 140 7.06 -1.48 -3.97
N ASP A 141 6.05 -0.92 -3.32
CA ASP A 141 4.76 -1.55 -3.12
C ASP A 141 3.94 -1.67 -4.40
N ALA A 142 3.97 -0.63 -5.25
CA ALA A 142 3.34 -0.71 -6.58
C ALA A 142 3.98 -1.82 -7.44
N LEU A 143 5.28 -2.02 -7.34
CA LEU A 143 5.98 -3.12 -8.02
C LEU A 143 5.67 -4.47 -7.38
N ALA A 144 5.52 -4.56 -6.05
CA ALA A 144 5.10 -5.78 -5.36
C ALA A 144 3.66 -6.19 -5.70
N ALA A 145 2.80 -5.22 -6.03
CA ALA A 145 1.43 -5.48 -6.47
C ALA A 145 1.37 -6.27 -7.79
N ILE A 146 2.32 -6.05 -8.72
CA ILE A 146 2.30 -6.71 -10.04
C ILE A 146 2.37 -8.24 -9.92
N PRO A 147 3.39 -8.84 -9.30
CA PRO A 147 3.45 -10.29 -9.15
C PRO A 147 2.32 -10.83 -8.27
N ALA A 148 1.82 -10.06 -7.29
CA ALA A 148 0.67 -10.46 -6.50
C ALA A 148 -0.59 -10.63 -7.37
N ILE A 149 -0.88 -9.67 -8.26
CA ILE A 149 -1.99 -9.76 -9.22
C ILE A 149 -1.84 -10.99 -10.11
N ILE A 150 -0.64 -11.21 -10.67
CA ILE A 150 -0.38 -12.34 -11.57
C ILE A 150 -0.66 -13.68 -10.86
N VAL A 151 -0.10 -13.85 -9.67
CA VAL A 151 -0.26 -15.11 -8.89
C VAL A 151 -1.73 -15.37 -8.58
N VAL A 152 -2.47 -14.35 -8.14
CA VAL A 152 -3.89 -14.51 -7.79
C VAL A 152 -4.75 -14.79 -9.02
N ARG A 153 -4.50 -14.14 -10.15
CA ARG A 153 -5.24 -14.39 -11.40
C ARG A 153 -4.99 -15.78 -11.94
N VAL A 154 -3.73 -16.18 -12.03
CA VAL A 154 -3.36 -17.54 -12.47
C VAL A 154 -3.96 -18.58 -11.54
N GLY A 155 -3.86 -18.39 -10.23
CA GLY A 155 -4.46 -19.30 -9.25
C GLY A 155 -5.99 -19.42 -9.41
N ALA A 156 -6.67 -18.30 -9.71
CA ALA A 156 -8.12 -18.30 -9.91
C ALA A 156 -8.58 -19.01 -11.21
N GLU A 157 -7.70 -19.13 -12.20
CA GLU A 157 -7.98 -19.89 -13.44
C GLU A 157 -7.77 -21.40 -13.26
N ILE A 158 -6.86 -21.80 -12.37
CA ILE A 158 -6.51 -23.21 -12.13
C ILE A 158 -7.49 -23.88 -11.17
N VAL A 159 -8.06 -23.14 -10.21
CA VAL A 159 -9.04 -23.69 -9.25
C VAL A 159 -10.41 -23.78 -9.92
N PRO A 160 -10.95 -24.98 -10.14
CA PRO A 160 -12.29 -25.14 -10.72
C PRO A 160 -13.33 -24.43 -9.85
N LYS A 161 -14.29 -23.76 -10.48
CA LYS A 161 -15.41 -23.10 -9.82
C LYS A 161 -16.37 -24.11 -9.22
#